data_75815601a4c6adeb453f4e9fb0987bdd
#
_entry.id   75815601a4c6adeb453f4e9fb0987bdd
#
_cell.length_a   1.000
_cell.length_b   1.000
_cell.length_c   1.000
_cell.angle_alpha   90.00
_cell.angle_beta   90.00
_cell.angle_gamma   90.00
#
_symmetry.space_group_name_H-M   'P 1'
#
loop_
_entity.id
_entity.type
_entity.pdbx_description
1 polymer ?
#
loop_
_entity_poly.entity_id
_entity_poly.type
_entity_poly.pdbx_seq_one_letter_code
_entity_poly.pdbx_strand_id
1 'polypeptide(L)'
;MALKVYRPTSPGRRGMSGSTFEEITKDKPEKSLLAPLKSKAGRNNQGKVTVRHRGSGAKRSLRIIDFKRDKIGVPGSVAAIEYDPNRSARIALIHYADGEKRYILAPSGLGVGDTVKSGSDAEVKPGLSLIHI
;
A
#
# COMPACT_ATOMS: atom_id res chain seq x y z
N MET A 1 5.50 14.51 -5.13
CA MET A 1 4.07 14.15 -5.39
C MET A 1 3.43 15.29 -6.13
N ALA A 2 3.00 15.08 -7.36
CA ALA A 2 2.31 16.10 -8.14
C ALA A 2 0.86 16.28 -7.61
N LEU A 3 0.40 17.53 -7.53
CA LEU A 3 -0.91 17.90 -7.02
C LEU A 3 -1.79 18.41 -8.15
N LYS A 4 -2.99 17.85 -8.27
CA LYS A 4 -4.06 18.37 -9.12
C LYS A 4 -4.86 19.39 -8.33
N VAL A 5 -4.94 20.61 -8.82
CA VAL A 5 -5.77 21.68 -8.27
C VAL A 5 -7.07 21.77 -9.08
N TYR A 6 -8.20 21.85 -8.38
CA TYR A 6 -9.51 21.92 -9.01
C TYR A 6 -9.94 23.36 -9.23
N ARG A 7 -10.70 23.60 -10.32
CA ARG A 7 -11.29 24.93 -10.59
C ARG A 7 -12.33 25.27 -9.51
N PRO A 8 -12.44 26.54 -9.08
CA PRO A 8 -13.36 26.96 -8.01
C PRO A 8 -14.81 27.10 -8.54
N THR A 9 -15.41 25.99 -8.98
CA THR A 9 -16.76 25.96 -9.55
C THR A 9 -17.87 25.89 -8.50
N SER A 10 -17.54 25.56 -7.26
CA SER A 10 -18.46 25.52 -6.12
C SER A 10 -17.69 25.81 -4.82
N PRO A 11 -18.37 26.16 -3.72
CA PRO A 11 -17.70 26.39 -2.42
C PRO A 11 -16.85 25.20 -1.97
N GLY A 12 -17.30 23.97 -2.18
CA GLY A 12 -16.56 22.76 -1.80
C GLY A 12 -15.35 22.47 -2.69
N ARG A 13 -15.35 22.94 -3.94
CA ARG A 13 -14.20 22.76 -4.87
C ARG A 13 -13.15 23.87 -4.76
N ARG A 14 -13.54 25.00 -4.16
CA ARG A 14 -12.59 26.10 -3.91
C ARG A 14 -11.51 25.63 -2.93
N GLY A 15 -10.26 25.70 -3.34
CA GLY A 15 -9.12 25.23 -2.55
C GLY A 15 -8.96 23.69 -2.47
N MET A 16 -9.78 22.95 -3.20
CA MET A 16 -9.65 21.48 -3.27
C MET A 16 -8.42 21.08 -4.08
N SER A 17 -7.62 20.18 -3.55
CA SER A 17 -6.49 19.57 -4.23
C SER A 17 -6.53 18.05 -4.07
N GLY A 18 -5.87 17.33 -4.96
CA GLY A 18 -5.75 15.88 -4.91
C GLY A 18 -4.45 15.40 -5.51
N SER A 19 -4.09 14.15 -5.27
CA SER A 19 -2.93 13.53 -5.92
C SER A 19 -3.23 13.27 -7.41
N THR A 20 -2.24 13.42 -8.27
CA THR A 20 -2.31 13.04 -9.69
C THR A 20 -2.08 11.55 -9.92
N PHE A 21 -1.59 10.82 -8.90
CA PHE A 21 -1.28 9.39 -8.95
C PHE A 21 -0.26 8.98 -10.03
N GLU A 22 0.60 9.88 -10.47
CA GLU A 22 1.62 9.62 -11.49
C GLU A 22 2.63 8.52 -11.11
N GLU A 23 2.80 8.29 -9.80
CA GLU A 23 3.70 7.29 -9.24
C GLU A 23 3.16 5.86 -9.41
N ILE A 24 1.86 5.72 -9.70
CA ILE A 24 1.21 4.41 -9.76
C ILE A 24 1.40 3.81 -11.15
N THR A 25 1.98 2.62 -11.20
CA THR A 25 2.27 1.92 -12.45
C THR A 25 1.28 0.80 -12.76
N LYS A 26 0.48 0.37 -11.77
CA LYS A 26 -0.50 -0.70 -11.92
C LYS A 26 -1.78 -0.38 -11.14
N ASP A 27 -2.92 -0.40 -11.81
CA ASP A 27 -4.22 -0.06 -11.22
C ASP A 27 -4.86 -1.23 -10.46
N LYS A 28 -4.68 -2.45 -10.95
CA LYS A 28 -5.30 -3.65 -10.39
C LYS A 28 -4.37 -4.35 -9.42
N PRO A 29 -4.81 -4.60 -8.17
CA PRO A 29 -3.99 -5.30 -7.19
C PRO A 29 -3.81 -6.78 -7.53
N GLU A 30 -2.75 -7.39 -7.00
CA GLU A 30 -2.49 -8.83 -7.08
C GLU A 30 -3.52 -9.60 -6.23
N LYS A 31 -4.31 -10.46 -6.90
CA LYS A 31 -5.45 -11.14 -6.25
C LYS A 31 -5.03 -12.08 -5.11
N SER A 32 -3.89 -12.74 -5.24
CA SER A 32 -3.35 -13.66 -4.22
C SER A 32 -2.99 -12.97 -2.90
N LEU A 33 -2.71 -11.66 -2.95
CA LEU A 33 -2.32 -10.84 -1.80
C LEU A 33 -3.46 -9.98 -1.25
N LEU A 34 -4.70 -10.29 -1.60
CA LEU A 34 -5.89 -9.62 -1.09
C LEU A 34 -6.60 -10.46 -0.04
N ALA A 35 -7.03 -9.80 1.02
CA ALA A 35 -7.91 -10.37 2.02
C ALA A 35 -9.19 -9.52 2.18
N PRO A 36 -10.31 -10.12 2.60
CA PRO A 36 -11.53 -9.38 2.83
C PRO A 36 -11.40 -8.49 4.08
N LEU A 37 -11.73 -7.22 3.94
CA LEU A 37 -11.80 -6.28 5.05
C LEU A 37 -13.26 -6.18 5.52
N LYS A 38 -13.61 -6.95 6.56
CA LYS A 38 -14.96 -6.93 7.14
C LYS A 38 -15.14 -5.70 8.03
N SER A 39 -16.18 -4.91 7.78
CA SER A 39 -16.59 -3.81 8.64
C SER A 39 -17.82 -4.21 9.46
N LYS A 40 -17.79 -3.96 10.76
CA LYS A 40 -18.92 -4.19 11.66
C LYS A 40 -19.86 -2.99 11.77
N ALA A 41 -19.46 -1.82 11.27
CA ALA A 41 -20.24 -0.57 11.29
C ALA A 41 -20.90 -0.28 12.66
N GLY A 42 -20.15 -0.46 13.74
CA GLY A 42 -20.61 -0.20 15.11
C GLY A 42 -21.60 -1.22 15.68
N ARG A 43 -21.80 -2.39 15.02
CA ARG A 43 -22.69 -3.45 15.52
C ARG A 43 -21.94 -4.42 16.43
N ASN A 44 -22.65 -4.90 17.47
CA ASN A 44 -22.15 -5.94 18.36
C ASN A 44 -22.35 -7.35 17.76
N ASN A 45 -22.09 -8.41 18.56
CA ASN A 45 -22.31 -9.80 18.15
C ASN A 45 -23.80 -10.15 17.88
N GLN A 46 -24.74 -9.41 18.47
CA GLN A 46 -26.19 -9.56 18.25
C GLN A 46 -26.71 -8.71 17.07
N GLY A 47 -25.83 -7.99 16.38
CA GLY A 47 -26.20 -7.12 15.27
C GLY A 47 -26.79 -5.76 15.68
N LYS A 48 -26.87 -5.46 16.98
CA LYS A 48 -27.38 -4.18 17.50
C LYS A 48 -26.32 -3.10 17.40
N VAL A 49 -26.73 -1.87 17.08
CA VAL A 49 -25.84 -0.71 17.04
C VAL A 49 -25.49 -0.30 18.46
N THR A 50 -24.27 -0.57 18.87
CA THR A 50 -23.74 -0.18 20.20
C THR A 50 -22.83 1.03 20.14
N VAL A 51 -22.21 1.29 18.97
CA VAL A 51 -21.41 2.48 18.70
C VAL A 51 -22.02 3.21 17.51
N ARG A 52 -22.59 4.38 17.77
CA ARG A 52 -23.17 5.24 16.72
C ARG A 52 -22.11 5.96 15.90
N HIS A 53 -22.52 6.50 14.74
CA HIS A 53 -21.67 7.26 13.81
C HIS A 53 -20.48 6.45 13.23
N ARG A 54 -20.62 5.13 13.10
CA ARG A 54 -19.66 4.24 12.47
C ARG A 54 -20.22 3.70 11.16
N GLY A 55 -19.81 4.30 10.06
CA GLY A 55 -20.07 3.80 8.71
C GLY A 55 -18.81 3.19 8.11
N SER A 56 -18.95 2.40 7.06
CA SER A 56 -17.83 1.72 6.38
C SER A 56 -17.39 2.40 5.09
N GLY A 57 -18.14 3.34 4.54
CA GLY A 57 -17.86 3.94 3.23
C GLY A 57 -17.87 2.92 2.10
N ALA A 58 -17.07 3.13 1.07
CA ALA A 58 -16.92 2.22 -0.07
C ALA A 58 -16.25 0.91 0.34
N LYS A 59 -16.62 -0.19 -0.34
CA LYS A 59 -16.01 -1.51 -0.13
C LYS A 59 -14.52 -1.47 -0.45
N ARG A 60 -13.70 -1.94 0.49
CA ARG A 60 -12.24 -2.02 0.36
C ARG A 60 -11.76 -3.44 0.62
N SER A 61 -10.66 -3.82 -0.03
CA SER A 61 -9.94 -5.05 0.27
C SER A 61 -8.65 -4.72 1.02
N LEU A 62 -8.28 -5.56 1.98
CA LEU A 62 -7.01 -5.48 2.67
C LEU A 62 -5.90 -6.02 1.76
N ARG A 63 -4.78 -5.30 1.66
CA ARG A 63 -3.55 -5.80 1.06
C ARG A 63 -2.70 -6.41 2.15
N ILE A 64 -2.21 -7.62 1.92
CA ILE A 64 -1.31 -8.30 2.85
C ILE A 64 0.09 -7.71 2.62
N ILE A 65 0.55 -6.92 3.59
CA ILE A 65 1.86 -6.26 3.53
C ILE A 65 2.85 -7.07 4.36
N ASP A 66 4.02 -7.32 3.80
CA ASP A 66 5.14 -7.91 4.50
C ASP A 66 5.88 -6.85 5.33
N PHE A 67 5.49 -6.70 6.59
CA PHE A 67 6.17 -5.82 7.54
C PHE A 67 7.39 -6.48 8.19
N LYS A 68 7.39 -7.80 8.30
CA LYS A 68 8.47 -8.54 8.97
C LYS A 68 9.73 -8.65 8.13
N ARG A 69 9.57 -8.64 6.81
CA ARG A 69 10.68 -8.78 5.86
C ARG A 69 11.55 -10.02 6.17
N ASP A 70 10.88 -11.11 6.56
CA ASP A 70 11.48 -12.36 7.04
C ASP A 70 12.15 -13.19 5.93
N LYS A 71 12.02 -12.79 4.67
CA LYS A 71 12.65 -13.45 3.52
C LYS A 71 14.08 -12.99 3.35
N ILE A 72 14.98 -13.60 4.14
CA ILE A 72 16.39 -13.22 4.22
C ILE A 72 17.17 -13.79 3.02
N GLY A 73 18.10 -12.98 2.48
CA GLY A 73 19.06 -13.38 1.47
C GLY A 73 18.52 -13.49 0.04
N VAL A 74 17.21 -13.56 -0.16
CA VAL A 74 16.59 -13.68 -1.48
C VAL A 74 16.38 -12.31 -2.10
N PRO A 75 16.97 -12.01 -3.28
CA PRO A 75 16.71 -10.76 -3.97
C PRO A 75 15.32 -10.77 -4.60
N GLY A 76 14.64 -9.63 -4.55
CA GLY A 76 13.39 -9.36 -5.22
C GLY A 76 13.50 -8.13 -6.10
N SER A 77 12.74 -8.07 -7.19
CA SER A 77 12.62 -6.89 -8.04
C SER A 77 11.27 -6.20 -7.83
N VAL A 78 11.28 -4.88 -7.84
CA VAL A 78 10.04 -4.08 -7.81
C VAL A 78 9.34 -4.21 -9.15
N ALA A 79 8.23 -4.92 -9.18
CA ALA A 79 7.46 -5.14 -10.39
C ALA A 79 6.47 -3.98 -10.67
N ALA A 80 5.88 -3.41 -9.63
CA ALA A 80 4.92 -2.32 -9.76
C ALA A 80 4.79 -1.52 -8.47
N ILE A 81 4.38 -0.26 -8.59
CA ILE A 81 3.93 0.58 -7.49
C ILE A 81 2.42 0.71 -7.59
N GLU A 82 1.70 0.44 -6.50
CA GLU A 82 0.25 0.36 -6.47
C GLU A 82 -0.36 1.26 -5.39
N TYR A 83 -1.62 1.60 -5.60
CA TYR A 83 -2.43 2.33 -4.62
C TYR A 83 -3.06 1.39 -3.60
N ASP A 84 -2.94 1.72 -2.31
CA ASP A 84 -3.68 1.05 -1.25
C ASP A 84 -4.71 2.02 -0.64
N PRO A 85 -6.03 1.71 -0.72
CA PRO A 85 -7.07 2.57 -0.15
C PRO A 85 -7.11 2.57 1.38
N ASN A 86 -6.33 1.71 2.04
CA ASN A 86 -6.31 1.56 3.50
C ASN A 86 -5.21 2.38 4.16
N ARG A 87 -4.32 3.01 3.39
CA ARG A 87 -3.21 3.81 3.89
C ARG A 87 -2.85 4.95 2.94
N SER A 88 -2.15 5.94 3.46
CA SER A 88 -1.66 7.08 2.66
C SER A 88 -0.42 6.73 1.84
N ALA A 89 0.41 5.79 2.32
CA ALA A 89 1.61 5.35 1.63
C ALA A 89 1.29 4.49 0.41
N ARG A 90 2.13 4.57 -0.63
CA ARG A 90 2.09 3.62 -1.75
C ARG A 90 2.66 2.28 -1.32
N ILE A 91 2.28 1.23 -2.03
CA ILE A 91 2.80 -0.12 -1.84
C ILE A 91 3.53 -0.56 -3.10
N ALA A 92 4.59 -1.33 -2.93
CA ALA A 92 5.34 -1.92 -4.03
C ALA A 92 5.10 -3.42 -4.08
N LEU A 93 4.78 -3.92 -5.27
CA LEU A 93 4.71 -5.36 -5.55
C LEU A 93 6.11 -5.86 -5.86
N ILE A 94 6.60 -6.79 -5.06
CA ILE A 94 7.91 -7.41 -5.21
C ILE A 94 7.75 -8.80 -5.79
N HIS A 95 8.52 -9.08 -6.83
CA HIS A 95 8.71 -10.43 -7.36
C HIS A 95 10.08 -10.95 -6.90
N TYR A 96 10.08 -11.95 -6.05
CA TYR A 96 11.30 -12.59 -5.57
C TYR A 96 11.83 -13.60 -6.59
N ALA A 97 13.13 -13.90 -6.52
CA ALA A 97 13.80 -14.83 -7.44
C ALA A 97 13.24 -16.26 -7.39
N ASP A 98 12.63 -16.65 -6.29
CA ASP A 98 11.95 -17.95 -6.11
C ASP A 98 10.50 -17.98 -6.62
N GLY A 99 10.02 -16.90 -7.23
CA GLY A 99 8.67 -16.77 -7.79
C GLY A 99 7.60 -16.31 -6.79
N GLU A 100 7.92 -16.15 -5.51
CA GLU A 100 6.98 -15.60 -4.54
C GLU A 100 6.76 -14.09 -4.79
N LYS A 101 5.53 -13.65 -4.56
CA LYS A 101 5.16 -12.23 -4.63
C LYS A 101 4.79 -11.73 -3.25
N ARG A 102 5.26 -10.54 -2.89
CA ARG A 102 4.87 -9.87 -1.64
C ARG A 102 4.67 -8.38 -1.89
N TYR A 103 3.82 -7.77 -1.06
CA TYR A 103 3.74 -6.32 -0.97
C TYR A 103 4.63 -5.80 0.14
N ILE A 104 5.30 -4.70 -0.13
CA ILE A 104 6.01 -3.89 0.88
C ILE A 104 5.52 -2.45 0.82
N LEU A 105 5.77 -1.67 1.87
CA LEU A 105 5.61 -0.22 1.79
C LEU A 105 6.67 0.36 0.83
N ALA A 106 6.24 1.20 -0.09
CA ALA A 106 7.16 1.87 -1.01
C ALA A 106 7.82 3.07 -0.32
N PRO A 107 9.13 3.02 -0.04
CA PRO A 107 9.87 4.19 0.43
C PRO A 107 10.01 5.22 -0.68
N SER A 108 10.30 6.46 -0.30
CA SER A 108 10.62 7.53 -1.25
C SER A 108 11.89 7.15 -2.03
N GLY A 109 11.84 7.31 -3.35
CA GLY A 109 12.96 7.01 -4.25
C GLY A 109 13.00 5.57 -4.76
N LEU A 110 12.10 4.68 -4.33
CA LEU A 110 11.98 3.33 -4.89
C LEU A 110 11.22 3.38 -6.22
N GLY A 111 11.85 2.86 -7.28
CA GLY A 111 11.27 2.77 -8.62
C GLY A 111 10.99 1.34 -9.07
N VAL A 112 10.26 1.21 -10.18
CA VAL A 112 10.05 -0.09 -10.85
C VAL A 112 11.38 -0.56 -11.43
N GLY A 113 11.73 -1.83 -11.21
CA GLY A 113 12.99 -2.43 -11.62
C GLY A 113 14.08 -2.41 -10.53
N ASP A 114 13.89 -1.65 -9.46
CA ASP A 114 14.85 -1.64 -8.35
C ASP A 114 14.91 -3.01 -7.66
N THR A 115 16.08 -3.35 -7.14
CA THR A 115 16.30 -4.59 -6.39
C THR A 115 16.08 -4.34 -4.91
N VAL A 116 15.36 -5.25 -4.27
CA VAL A 116 15.05 -5.24 -2.85
C VAL A 116 15.58 -6.52 -2.20
N LYS A 117 16.31 -6.40 -1.10
CA LYS A 117 16.85 -7.53 -0.35
C LYS A 117 16.71 -7.28 1.16
N SER A 118 16.50 -8.34 1.92
CA SER A 118 16.54 -8.32 3.39
C SER A 118 17.67 -9.22 3.88
N GLY A 119 18.43 -8.78 4.88
CA GLY A 119 19.51 -9.57 5.46
C GLY A 119 20.67 -8.71 5.91
N SER A 120 21.60 -9.34 6.65
CA SER A 120 22.83 -8.69 7.13
C SER A 120 23.73 -8.17 5.99
N ASP A 121 23.64 -8.80 4.82
CA ASP A 121 24.44 -8.46 3.64
C ASP A 121 23.74 -7.46 2.71
N ALA A 122 22.64 -6.87 3.18
CA ALA A 122 21.92 -5.86 2.39
C ALA A 122 22.67 -4.52 2.44
N GLU A 123 22.83 -3.90 1.28
CA GLU A 123 23.36 -2.54 1.19
C GLU A 123 22.41 -1.53 1.82
N VAL A 124 22.93 -0.37 2.27
CA VAL A 124 22.12 0.73 2.80
C VAL A 124 21.54 1.53 1.64
N LYS A 125 20.45 1.04 1.07
CA LYS A 125 19.69 1.70 -0.01
C LYS A 125 18.19 1.71 0.29
N PRO A 126 17.40 2.61 -0.30
CA PRO A 126 15.94 2.60 -0.14
C PRO A 126 15.33 1.25 -0.51
N GLY A 127 14.47 0.71 0.35
CA GLY A 127 13.80 -0.57 0.12
C GLY A 127 14.56 -1.80 0.58
N LEU A 128 15.85 -1.72 0.93
CA LEU A 128 16.60 -2.80 1.53
C LEU A 128 16.45 -2.78 3.05
N SER A 129 16.39 -3.97 3.65
CA SER A 129 16.17 -4.14 5.10
C SER A 129 17.38 -4.82 5.74
N LEU A 130 18.03 -4.09 6.63
CA LEU A 130 18.99 -4.65 7.57
C LEU A 130 18.21 -5.19 8.79
N ILE A 131 18.46 -6.44 9.17
CA ILE A 131 17.69 -7.12 10.24
C ILE A 131 18.05 -6.58 11.61
N HIS A 132 19.25 -6.14 11.79
CA HIS A 132 19.73 -5.54 13.02
C HIS A 132 20.51 -4.26 12.74
N ILE A 133 20.03 -3.18 13.27
CA ILE A 133 20.77 -1.94 13.40
C ILE A 133 21.12 -1.78 14.87
#